data_3a308fff63820ffeef2021065801df52
#
_entry.id   3a308fff63820ffeef2021065801df52
#
_cell.length_a   1.000
_cell.length_b   1.000
_cell.length_c   1.000
_cell.angle_alpha   90.00
_cell.angle_beta   90.00
_cell.angle_gamma   90.00
#
_symmetry.space_group_name_H-M   'P 1'
#
loop_
_entity.id
_entity.type
_entity.pdbx_description
1 polymer ?
#
loop_
_entity_poly.entity_id
_entity_poly.type
_entity_poly.pdbx_seq_one_letter_code
_entity_poly.pdbx_strand_id
1 'polypeptide(L)'
;MIAGGDTALRNAVENAEDDMEQGWKDLMQYHVSPLDTVIGIAASGTTPYVIGALRDARANGCLTAAITSNPDAPVSEVAEVPIEMIVGPEYVTGSSRLKSGTGQKLICNMISTSVMIQMGRVKGNKMVNMQLTNQKLVDRGTRWLVDELKLPYDDARRLLLLHGSVKKAIDAYRGTNG
;
A
#
# COMPACT_ATOMS: atom_id res chain seq x y z
N MET A 1 8.26 6.73 0.35
CA MET A 1 9.12 7.91 0.61
C MET A 1 9.42 7.98 2.10
N ILE A 2 10.59 8.40 2.50
CA ILE A 2 11.04 8.52 3.90
C ILE A 2 11.84 9.81 4.05
N ALA A 3 11.76 10.49 5.22
CA ALA A 3 12.60 11.62 5.53
C ALA A 3 14.08 11.24 5.44
N GLY A 4 14.89 12.05 4.76
CA GLY A 4 16.30 11.73 4.46
C GLY A 4 16.52 10.81 3.25
N GLY A 5 15.44 10.42 2.54
CA GLY A 5 15.51 9.68 1.28
C GLY A 5 16.14 8.29 1.40
N ASP A 6 16.69 7.77 0.31
CA ASP A 6 17.29 6.42 0.25
C ASP A 6 18.47 6.24 1.21
N THR A 7 19.17 7.32 1.57
CA THR A 7 20.24 7.28 2.56
C THR A 7 19.71 6.86 3.93
N ALA A 8 18.54 7.37 4.33
CA ALA A 8 17.92 7.07 5.62
C ALA A 8 17.48 5.60 5.79
N LEU A 9 17.34 4.85 4.69
CA LEU A 9 17.05 3.41 4.75
C LEU A 9 18.20 2.58 5.33
N ARG A 10 19.43 3.10 5.31
CA ARG A 10 20.64 2.37 5.71
C ARG A 10 21.47 3.09 6.74
N ASN A 11 21.43 4.41 6.76
CA ASN A 11 22.22 5.27 7.65
C ASN A 11 21.31 6.34 8.24
N ALA A 12 21.50 6.67 9.51
CA ALA A 12 20.79 7.78 10.12
C ALA A 12 21.11 9.10 9.39
N VAL A 13 20.05 9.87 9.10
CA VAL A 13 20.17 11.24 8.58
C VAL A 13 19.60 12.16 9.64
N GLU A 14 20.49 12.81 10.36
CA GLU A 14 20.12 13.72 11.45
C GLU A 14 19.26 14.87 10.95
N ASN A 15 18.27 15.26 11.76
CA ASN A 15 17.34 16.38 11.51
C ASN A 15 16.46 16.26 10.24
N ALA A 16 16.50 15.14 9.50
CA ALA A 16 15.69 14.99 8.29
C ALA A 16 14.19 15.01 8.57
N GLU A 17 13.76 14.62 9.77
CA GLU A 17 12.37 14.64 10.20
C GLU A 17 11.86 16.01 10.64
N ASP A 18 12.76 16.96 10.90
CA ASP A 18 12.44 18.28 11.47
C ASP A 18 12.13 19.33 10.39
N ASP A 19 12.45 19.08 9.13
CA ASP A 19 12.20 19.99 8.01
C ASP A 19 10.75 19.85 7.52
N MET A 20 9.91 20.82 7.88
CA MET A 20 8.48 20.87 7.51
C MET A 20 8.24 21.09 6.01
N GLU A 21 9.19 21.65 5.28
CA GLU A 21 9.03 21.94 3.85
C GLU A 21 9.57 20.82 2.95
N GLN A 22 10.52 20.03 3.46
CA GLN A 22 11.20 19.04 2.65
C GLN A 22 10.25 17.93 2.17
N GLY A 23 9.29 17.55 3.00
CA GLY A 23 8.32 16.50 2.65
C GLY A 23 7.51 16.80 1.38
N TRP A 24 7.08 18.04 1.20
CA TRP A 24 6.42 18.46 -0.03
C TRP A 24 7.36 18.54 -1.22
N LYS A 25 8.58 19.07 -1.03
CA LYS A 25 9.61 19.11 -2.08
C LYS A 25 9.92 17.70 -2.61
N ASP A 26 9.99 16.72 -1.71
CA ASP A 26 10.22 15.32 -2.09
C ASP A 26 9.03 14.73 -2.85
N LEU A 27 7.79 15.03 -2.45
CA LEU A 27 6.58 14.60 -3.16
C LEU A 27 6.52 15.17 -4.59
N MET A 28 6.89 16.43 -4.79
CA MET A 28 6.89 17.07 -6.09
C MET A 28 7.79 16.38 -7.12
N GLN A 29 8.83 15.66 -6.70
CA GLN A 29 9.68 14.87 -7.58
C GLN A 29 8.91 13.72 -8.25
N TYR A 30 7.80 13.28 -7.68
CA TYR A 30 6.92 12.22 -8.21
C TYR A 30 5.75 12.79 -9.03
N HIS A 31 5.73 14.09 -9.34
CA HIS A 31 4.67 14.75 -10.10
C HIS A 31 3.27 14.54 -9.50
N VAL A 32 3.18 14.63 -8.18
CA VAL A 32 1.92 14.46 -7.43
C VAL A 32 0.87 15.49 -7.89
N SER A 33 -0.36 15.03 -8.05
CA SER A 33 -1.49 15.79 -8.61
C SER A 33 -2.77 15.58 -7.76
N PRO A 34 -3.85 16.33 -8.00
CA PRO A 34 -5.14 16.12 -7.32
C PRO A 34 -5.77 14.72 -7.53
N LEU A 35 -5.24 13.89 -8.43
CA LEU A 35 -5.68 12.51 -8.62
C LEU A 35 -4.98 11.53 -7.67
N ASP A 36 -4.00 12.01 -6.91
CA ASP A 36 -3.20 11.20 -6.00
C ASP A 36 -3.73 11.29 -4.56
N THR A 37 -3.46 10.24 -3.80
CA THR A 37 -3.69 10.20 -2.35
C THR A 37 -2.35 10.18 -1.63
N VAL A 38 -2.15 11.10 -0.70
CA VAL A 38 -0.95 11.16 0.13
C VAL A 38 -1.28 10.64 1.53
N ILE A 39 -0.60 9.58 1.97
CA ILE A 39 -0.78 9.01 3.30
C ILE A 39 0.49 9.27 4.11
N GLY A 40 0.38 10.13 5.11
CA GLY A 40 1.45 10.41 6.06
C GLY A 40 1.46 9.42 7.22
N ILE A 41 2.60 8.86 7.55
CA ILE A 41 2.75 7.89 8.65
C ILE A 41 3.74 8.44 9.66
N ALA A 42 3.26 8.76 10.85
CA ALA A 42 4.06 9.25 11.96
C ALA A 42 3.55 8.66 13.28
N ALA A 43 4.31 7.80 13.92
CA ALA A 43 3.89 7.12 15.15
C ALA A 43 3.55 8.12 16.27
N SER A 44 4.37 9.14 16.50
CA SER A 44 4.09 10.23 17.43
C SER A 44 2.98 11.14 16.95
N GLY A 45 2.84 11.31 15.63
CA GLY A 45 1.96 12.27 15.00
C GLY A 45 2.48 13.72 15.03
N THR A 46 3.73 13.94 15.44
CA THR A 46 4.34 15.27 15.61
C THR A 46 5.48 15.56 14.64
N THR A 47 5.83 14.62 13.76
CA THR A 47 6.96 14.73 12.83
C THR A 47 6.72 15.86 11.80
N PRO A 48 7.52 16.95 11.84
CA PRO A 48 7.32 18.12 10.99
C PRO A 48 7.33 17.80 9.50
N TYR A 49 8.26 16.97 9.05
CA TYR A 49 8.33 16.49 7.66
C TYR A 49 6.99 15.92 7.15
N VAL A 50 6.32 15.10 7.97
CA VAL A 50 5.05 14.46 7.60
C VAL A 50 3.89 15.47 7.65
N ILE A 51 3.87 16.31 8.68
CA ILE A 51 2.85 17.37 8.83
C ILE A 51 2.90 18.34 7.65
N GLY A 52 4.10 18.82 7.28
CA GLY A 52 4.27 19.72 6.15
C GLY A 52 3.89 19.07 4.82
N ALA A 53 4.30 17.82 4.60
CA ALA A 53 3.94 17.06 3.39
C ALA A 53 2.41 16.94 3.22
N LEU A 54 1.67 16.61 4.29
CA LEU A 54 0.22 16.47 4.24
C LEU A 54 -0.49 17.83 4.08
N ARG A 55 -0.05 18.87 4.82
CA ARG A 55 -0.57 20.22 4.72
C ARG A 55 -0.50 20.72 3.27
N ASP A 56 0.66 20.58 2.65
CA ASP A 56 0.89 21.13 1.31
C ASP A 56 0.26 20.25 0.23
N ALA A 57 0.22 18.93 0.40
CA ALA A 57 -0.52 18.03 -0.49
C ALA A 57 -2.02 18.36 -0.50
N ARG A 58 -2.62 18.58 0.68
CA ARG A 58 -4.03 19.02 0.81
C ARG A 58 -4.28 20.36 0.16
N ALA A 59 -3.39 21.33 0.37
CA ALA A 59 -3.49 22.65 -0.26
C ALA A 59 -3.42 22.59 -1.79
N ASN A 60 -2.76 21.56 -2.34
CA ASN A 60 -2.68 21.28 -3.77
C ASN A 60 -3.75 20.32 -4.29
N GLY A 61 -4.79 20.04 -3.50
CA GLY A 61 -5.98 19.30 -3.91
C GLY A 61 -5.85 17.77 -3.85
N CYS A 62 -4.77 17.21 -3.29
CA CYS A 62 -4.66 15.77 -3.07
C CYS A 62 -5.57 15.33 -1.91
N LEU A 63 -6.14 14.14 -2.00
CA LEU A 63 -6.72 13.49 -0.83
C LEU A 63 -5.60 13.15 0.15
N THR A 64 -5.78 13.49 1.43
CA THR A 64 -4.76 13.27 2.45
C THR A 64 -5.26 12.39 3.59
N ALA A 65 -4.42 11.45 4.02
CA ALA A 65 -4.66 10.64 5.21
C ALA A 65 -3.45 10.64 6.13
N ALA A 66 -3.69 10.50 7.43
CA ALA A 66 -2.64 10.35 8.43
C ALA A 66 -2.79 9.04 9.20
N ILE A 67 -1.69 8.35 9.47
CA ILE A 67 -1.64 7.20 10.36
C ILE A 67 -0.75 7.55 11.54
N THR A 68 -1.32 7.58 12.75
CA THR A 68 -0.62 7.87 13.99
C THR A 68 -1.00 6.89 15.09
N SER A 69 -0.20 6.81 16.16
CA SER A 69 -0.47 5.97 17.33
C SER A 69 -0.94 6.77 18.55
N ASN A 70 -1.12 8.08 18.39
CA ASN A 70 -1.57 8.97 19.44
C ASN A 70 -2.86 9.70 19.05
N PRO A 71 -3.80 9.88 19.99
CA PRO A 71 -5.01 10.65 19.73
C PRO A 71 -4.69 12.14 19.60
N ASP A 72 -5.54 12.87 18.88
CA ASP A 72 -5.49 14.31 18.76
C ASP A 72 -4.10 14.85 18.35
N ALA A 73 -3.37 14.09 17.55
CA ALA A 73 -2.01 14.44 17.15
C ALA A 73 -2.01 15.49 16.04
N PRO A 74 -1.02 16.41 15.98
CA PRO A 74 -0.95 17.47 14.96
C PRO A 74 -1.08 16.96 13.51
N VAL A 75 -0.59 15.76 13.21
CA VAL A 75 -0.73 15.15 11.88
C VAL A 75 -2.20 14.85 11.53
N SER A 76 -3.04 14.57 12.54
CA SER A 76 -4.49 14.32 12.36
C SER A 76 -5.24 15.59 11.96
N GLU A 77 -4.80 16.76 12.43
CA GLU A 77 -5.46 18.04 12.12
C GLU A 77 -5.25 18.48 10.67
N VAL A 78 -4.10 18.16 10.08
CA VAL A 78 -3.76 18.57 8.71
C VAL A 78 -4.29 17.60 7.65
N ALA A 79 -4.60 16.37 8.01
CA ALA A 79 -5.13 15.35 7.11
C ALA A 79 -6.67 15.40 7.02
N GLU A 80 -7.23 15.04 5.87
CA GLU A 80 -8.69 14.89 5.72
C GLU A 80 -9.20 13.61 6.36
N VAL A 81 -8.38 12.54 6.36
CA VAL A 81 -8.72 11.22 6.90
C VAL A 81 -7.69 10.83 7.97
N PRO A 82 -7.87 11.19 9.23
CA PRO A 82 -7.02 10.72 10.32
C PRO A 82 -7.34 9.27 10.68
N ILE A 83 -6.29 8.46 10.84
CA ILE A 83 -6.36 7.06 11.32
C ILE A 83 -5.53 6.98 12.60
N GLU A 84 -6.19 7.08 13.71
CA GLU A 84 -5.57 7.06 15.03
C GLU A 84 -5.60 5.65 15.61
N MET A 85 -4.47 5.00 15.54
CA MET A 85 -4.30 3.63 16.04
C MET A 85 -3.72 3.64 17.45
N ILE A 86 -4.57 3.64 18.44
CA ILE A 86 -4.15 3.76 19.84
C ILE A 86 -3.62 2.42 20.37
N VAL A 87 -2.31 2.28 20.40
CA VAL A 87 -1.62 1.04 20.82
C VAL A 87 -1.18 1.05 22.30
N GLY A 88 -1.33 2.19 22.97
CA GLY A 88 -0.84 2.42 24.33
C GLY A 88 0.70 2.47 24.41
N PRO A 89 1.26 2.55 25.62
CA PRO A 89 2.72 2.70 25.81
C PRO A 89 3.49 1.49 25.29
N GLU A 90 4.64 1.75 24.66
CA GLU A 90 5.56 0.70 24.22
C GLU A 90 6.24 0.05 25.44
N TYR A 91 6.61 -1.23 25.32
CA TYR A 91 7.37 -1.92 26.38
C TYR A 91 8.72 -1.21 26.64
N VAL A 92 9.42 -0.81 25.59
CA VAL A 92 10.55 0.10 25.69
C VAL A 92 10.04 1.49 25.34
N THR A 93 10.00 2.38 26.33
CA THR A 93 9.44 3.73 26.20
C THR A 93 10.03 4.46 24.98
N GLY A 94 9.20 4.99 24.11
CA GLY A 94 9.58 5.72 22.91
C GLY A 94 10.00 4.84 21.72
N SER A 95 10.11 3.52 21.88
CA SER A 95 10.47 2.60 20.79
C SER A 95 9.28 2.28 19.89
N SER A 96 8.80 3.25 19.12
CA SER A 96 7.60 3.15 18.28
C SER A 96 7.67 2.09 17.16
N ARG A 97 8.84 1.50 16.93
CA ARG A 97 9.01 0.35 16.01
C ARG A 97 8.32 -0.94 16.50
N LEU A 98 7.89 -1.02 17.76
CA LEU A 98 7.27 -2.21 18.36
C LEU A 98 5.78 -2.29 18.02
N LYS A 99 4.89 -1.85 18.94
CA LYS A 99 3.43 -1.92 18.73
C LYS A 99 2.96 -0.98 17.62
N SER A 100 3.43 0.26 17.64
CA SER A 100 3.10 1.25 16.60
C SER A 100 3.49 0.76 15.22
N GLY A 101 4.75 0.34 15.00
CA GLY A 101 5.22 -0.16 13.71
C GLY A 101 4.47 -1.40 13.26
N THR A 102 4.13 -2.31 14.18
CA THR A 102 3.31 -3.49 13.87
C THR A 102 1.91 -3.08 13.41
N GLY A 103 1.26 -2.19 14.11
CA GLY A 103 -0.08 -1.71 13.75
C GLY A 103 -0.10 -0.91 12.44
N GLN A 104 0.88 -0.04 12.23
CA GLN A 104 1.06 0.69 10.96
C GLN A 104 1.14 -0.29 9.77
N LYS A 105 1.94 -1.34 9.88
CA LYS A 105 2.03 -2.40 8.87
C LYS A 105 0.67 -3.05 8.60
N LEU A 106 -0.11 -3.33 9.64
CA LEU A 106 -1.46 -3.92 9.49
C LEU A 106 -2.41 -2.95 8.77
N ILE A 107 -2.41 -1.67 9.12
CA ILE A 107 -3.22 -0.64 8.45
C ILE A 107 -2.84 -0.52 6.98
N CYS A 108 -1.54 -0.43 6.66
CA CYS A 108 -1.07 -0.38 5.28
C CYS A 108 -1.53 -1.61 4.46
N ASN A 109 -1.48 -2.80 5.07
CA ASN A 109 -1.98 -4.03 4.43
C ASN A 109 -3.50 -3.99 4.22
N MET A 110 -4.28 -3.49 5.19
CA MET A 110 -5.73 -3.33 5.05
C MET A 110 -6.06 -2.36 3.93
N ILE A 111 -5.44 -1.19 3.90
CA ILE A 111 -5.67 -0.17 2.85
C ILE A 111 -5.34 -0.76 1.47
N SER A 112 -4.13 -1.28 1.29
CA SER A 112 -3.69 -1.79 -0.02
C SER A 112 -4.54 -2.98 -0.49
N THR A 113 -4.90 -3.89 0.41
CA THR A 113 -5.77 -5.04 0.08
C THR A 113 -7.18 -4.57 -0.28
N SER A 114 -7.76 -3.63 0.49
CA SER A 114 -9.09 -3.10 0.21
C SER A 114 -9.15 -2.38 -1.14
N VAL A 115 -8.13 -1.60 -1.48
CA VAL A 115 -8.01 -0.97 -2.80
C VAL A 115 -7.98 -2.02 -3.91
N MET A 116 -7.19 -3.09 -3.77
CA MET A 116 -7.13 -4.16 -4.77
C MET A 116 -8.45 -4.92 -4.91
N ILE A 117 -9.19 -5.11 -3.82
CA ILE A 117 -10.54 -5.69 -3.84
C ILE A 117 -11.50 -4.77 -4.61
N GLN A 118 -11.54 -3.49 -4.28
CA GLN A 118 -12.38 -2.48 -4.95
C GLN A 118 -12.08 -2.36 -6.44
N MET A 119 -10.81 -2.49 -6.82
CA MET A 119 -10.39 -2.52 -8.23
C MET A 119 -10.72 -3.83 -8.96
N GLY A 120 -11.40 -4.78 -8.32
CA GLY A 120 -11.73 -6.08 -8.92
C GLY A 120 -10.51 -6.98 -9.20
N ARG A 121 -9.40 -6.77 -8.46
CA ARG A 121 -8.18 -7.57 -8.60
C ARG A 121 -8.21 -8.86 -7.77
N VAL A 122 -9.23 -9.03 -6.95
CA VAL A 122 -9.43 -10.19 -6.08
C VAL A 122 -10.82 -10.80 -6.35
N LYS A 123 -10.90 -12.12 -6.49
CA LYS A 123 -12.13 -12.89 -6.59
C LYS A 123 -12.16 -13.97 -5.53
N GLY A 124 -13.11 -13.90 -4.60
CA GLY A 124 -13.09 -14.70 -3.37
C GLY A 124 -11.84 -14.34 -2.56
N ASN A 125 -10.96 -15.31 -2.34
CA ASN A 125 -9.68 -15.11 -1.65
C ASN A 125 -8.46 -15.21 -2.59
N LYS A 126 -8.68 -15.11 -3.92
CA LYS A 126 -7.64 -15.32 -4.93
C LYS A 126 -7.38 -14.05 -5.76
N MET A 127 -6.10 -13.75 -6.01
CA MET A 127 -5.68 -12.61 -6.81
C MET A 127 -5.79 -12.92 -8.30
N VAL A 128 -6.76 -12.31 -9.01
CA VAL A 128 -7.07 -12.60 -10.43
C VAL A 128 -6.05 -12.03 -11.43
N ASN A 129 -5.33 -10.95 -11.06
CA ASN A 129 -4.40 -10.26 -11.94
C ASN A 129 -2.93 -10.48 -11.52
N MET A 130 -2.64 -11.66 -11.00
CA MET A 130 -1.29 -12.06 -10.60
C MET A 130 -0.35 -12.05 -11.81
N GLN A 131 0.79 -11.37 -11.68
CA GLN A 131 1.85 -11.42 -12.68
C GLN A 131 2.62 -12.75 -12.61
N LEU A 132 2.86 -13.38 -13.74
CA LEU A 132 3.50 -14.70 -13.84
C LEU A 132 5.03 -14.58 -13.86
N THR A 133 5.62 -13.91 -12.88
CA THR A 133 7.05 -13.56 -12.84
C THR A 133 7.97 -14.71 -12.40
N ASN A 134 7.42 -15.78 -11.86
CA ASN A 134 8.20 -16.95 -11.45
C ASN A 134 7.34 -18.23 -11.48
N GLN A 135 8.01 -19.40 -11.42
CA GLN A 135 7.36 -20.71 -11.49
C GLN A 135 6.30 -20.94 -10.40
N LYS A 136 6.53 -20.42 -9.18
CA LYS A 136 5.56 -20.54 -8.07
C LYS A 136 4.25 -19.80 -8.39
N LEU A 137 4.32 -18.66 -9.04
CA LEU A 137 3.14 -17.90 -9.45
C LEU A 137 2.44 -18.52 -10.65
N VAL A 138 3.19 -19.10 -11.59
CA VAL A 138 2.64 -19.90 -12.69
C VAL A 138 1.89 -21.12 -12.15
N ASP A 139 2.50 -21.90 -11.24
CA ASP A 139 1.83 -23.06 -10.62
C ASP A 139 0.56 -22.67 -9.87
N ARG A 140 0.61 -21.58 -9.08
CA ARG A 140 -0.55 -21.07 -8.35
C ARG A 140 -1.69 -20.67 -9.30
N GLY A 141 -1.39 -19.95 -10.38
CA GLY A 141 -2.37 -19.55 -11.39
C GLY A 141 -2.95 -20.74 -12.12
N THR A 142 -2.12 -21.74 -12.45
CA THR A 142 -2.54 -22.99 -13.09
C THR A 142 -3.52 -23.76 -12.20
N ARG A 143 -3.19 -23.99 -10.92
CA ARG A 143 -4.08 -24.67 -9.97
C ARG A 143 -5.41 -23.94 -9.80
N TRP A 144 -5.39 -22.61 -9.83
CA TRP A 144 -6.65 -21.89 -9.81
C TRP A 144 -7.50 -22.15 -11.05
N LEU A 145 -6.93 -22.16 -12.26
CA LEU A 145 -7.67 -22.50 -13.47
C LEU A 145 -8.19 -23.95 -13.45
N VAL A 146 -7.41 -24.89 -12.92
CA VAL A 146 -7.87 -26.27 -12.67
C VAL A 146 -9.13 -26.27 -11.80
N ASP A 147 -9.11 -25.57 -10.68
CA ASP A 147 -10.23 -25.49 -9.74
C ASP A 147 -11.47 -24.82 -10.35
N GLU A 148 -11.28 -23.72 -11.09
CA GLU A 148 -12.37 -22.89 -11.62
C GLU A 148 -13.01 -23.47 -12.89
N LEU A 149 -12.17 -24.01 -13.80
CA LEU A 149 -12.60 -24.49 -15.12
C LEU A 149 -12.71 -26.01 -15.22
N LYS A 150 -12.26 -26.72 -14.17
CA LYS A 150 -12.24 -28.20 -14.13
C LYS A 150 -11.40 -28.82 -15.26
N LEU A 151 -10.34 -28.13 -15.68
CA LEU A 151 -9.42 -28.58 -16.71
C LEU A 151 -8.30 -29.43 -16.11
N PRO A 152 -7.71 -30.36 -16.92
CA PRO A 152 -6.43 -30.98 -16.58
C PRO A 152 -5.34 -29.92 -16.37
N TYR A 153 -4.36 -30.22 -15.52
CA TYR A 153 -3.30 -29.27 -15.14
C TYR A 153 -2.54 -28.71 -16.36
N ASP A 154 -2.16 -29.57 -17.32
CA ASP A 154 -1.39 -29.17 -18.49
C ASP A 154 -2.19 -28.24 -19.42
N ASP A 155 -3.47 -28.46 -19.57
CA ASP A 155 -4.36 -27.61 -20.36
C ASP A 155 -4.58 -26.26 -19.67
N ALA A 156 -4.81 -26.27 -18.36
CA ALA A 156 -4.91 -25.06 -17.56
C ALA A 156 -3.62 -24.24 -17.61
N ARG A 157 -2.46 -24.90 -17.54
CA ARG A 157 -1.15 -24.25 -17.65
C ARG A 157 -0.94 -23.62 -19.02
N ARG A 158 -1.29 -24.31 -20.08
CA ARG A 158 -1.20 -23.83 -21.46
C ARG A 158 -2.08 -22.60 -21.65
N LEU A 159 -3.33 -22.67 -21.17
CA LEU A 159 -4.29 -21.59 -21.22
C LEU A 159 -3.79 -20.35 -20.44
N LEU A 160 -3.25 -20.56 -19.24
CA LEU A 160 -2.67 -19.48 -18.42
C LEU A 160 -1.53 -18.76 -19.14
N LEU A 161 -0.59 -19.51 -19.69
CA LEU A 161 0.58 -18.95 -20.37
C LEU A 161 0.21 -18.24 -21.69
N LEU A 162 -0.79 -18.74 -22.40
CA LEU A 162 -1.31 -18.12 -23.62
C LEU A 162 -1.91 -16.73 -23.36
N HIS A 163 -2.69 -16.59 -22.26
CA HIS A 163 -3.40 -15.34 -21.95
C HIS A 163 -2.69 -14.44 -20.95
N GLY A 164 -1.61 -14.90 -20.32
CA GLY A 164 -0.75 -14.12 -19.43
C GLY A 164 -1.36 -13.73 -18.07
N SER A 165 -2.63 -14.06 -17.83
CA SER A 165 -3.27 -13.88 -16.51
C SER A 165 -4.46 -14.80 -16.33
N VAL A 166 -4.76 -15.15 -15.06
CA VAL A 166 -5.89 -16.03 -14.72
C VAL A 166 -7.21 -15.42 -15.20
N LYS A 167 -7.42 -14.12 -15.01
CA LYS A 167 -8.65 -13.46 -15.45
C LYS A 167 -8.85 -13.59 -16.95
N LYS A 168 -7.86 -13.21 -17.74
CA LYS A 168 -7.94 -13.28 -19.21
C LYS A 168 -8.14 -14.71 -19.70
N ALA A 169 -7.49 -15.69 -19.04
CA ALA A 169 -7.66 -17.10 -19.36
C ALA A 169 -9.09 -17.59 -19.10
N ILE A 170 -9.70 -17.21 -17.99
CA ILE A 170 -11.10 -17.55 -17.67
C ILE A 170 -12.05 -16.90 -18.68
N ASP A 171 -11.88 -15.61 -18.93
CA ASP A 171 -12.74 -14.84 -19.84
C ASP A 171 -12.70 -15.44 -21.27
N ALA A 172 -11.50 -15.76 -21.78
CA ALA A 172 -11.30 -16.36 -23.08
C ALA A 172 -11.95 -17.77 -23.16
N TYR A 173 -11.73 -18.62 -22.16
CA TYR A 173 -12.28 -19.96 -22.13
C TYR A 173 -13.81 -19.96 -22.10
N ARG A 174 -14.44 -19.07 -21.36
CA ARG A 174 -15.90 -18.92 -21.28
C ARG A 174 -16.49 -18.29 -22.54
N GLY A 175 -15.80 -17.33 -23.16
CA GLY A 175 -16.21 -16.71 -24.42
C GLY A 175 -16.10 -17.63 -25.63
N THR A 176 -15.28 -18.70 -25.56
CA THR A 176 -15.14 -19.69 -26.64
C THR A 176 -16.11 -20.86 -26.49
N ASN A 177 -16.62 -21.11 -25.26
CA ASN A 177 -17.48 -22.26 -24.94
C ASN A 177 -18.89 -21.85 -24.47
N GLY A 178 -19.30 -20.59 -24.63
CA GLY A 178 -20.63 -20.02 -24.43
C GLY A 178 -21.15 -19.52 -25.76
#